data_32840e3fc380376aa4832ceadcab67e5
#
_entry.id   32840e3fc380376aa4832ceadcab67e5
#
_cell.length_a   1.000
_cell.length_b   1.000
_cell.length_c   1.000
_cell.angle_alpha   90.00
_cell.angle_beta   90.00
_cell.angle_gamma   90.00
#
_symmetry.space_group_name_H-M   'P 1'
#
loop_
_entity.id
_entity.type
_entity.pdbx_description
1 polymer ?
#
loop_
_entity_poly.entity_id
_entity_poly.type
_entity_poly.pdbx_seq_one_letter_code
_entity_poly.pdbx_strand_id
1 'polypeptide(L)'
;MSKNYYITTPIYYPSAKPHMGHAYSSIIADFFARFKKIDGYNVYFLTGTDEHGLKIQRSAEKLDKDPKEFCDEISKTFEDLTKTLNLSNNDFIRTTEDRHKVSVQNLWNILENNKQIYLSKYSGWYSVSDEAFYNEDEVEEKDGSKVSMSSGSIVEWVEEESFFFKLSEWEKPLLDFYEQNKNFILPESRRNEVISFVKSGLKDLSVSRKTFSWGVKVPTDDNHVVYVWLDALTNYLSSLKYPCLLYTSDAADE
;
A
#
# COMPACT_ATOMS: atom_id res chain seq x y z
N MET A 1 9.65 10.90 30.23
CA MET A 1 10.00 10.28 28.95
C MET A 1 9.35 11.08 27.85
N SER A 2 10.04 11.39 26.76
CA SER A 2 9.41 12.05 25.61
C SER A 2 8.44 11.04 24.98
N LYS A 3 7.21 11.49 24.70
CA LYS A 3 6.23 10.65 24.00
C LYS A 3 6.61 10.62 22.52
N ASN A 4 6.54 9.45 21.89
CA ASN A 4 6.76 9.31 20.45
C ASN A 4 5.45 9.59 19.69
N TYR A 5 5.59 10.15 18.48
CA TYR A 5 4.47 10.39 17.57
C TYR A 5 4.89 10.09 16.15
N TYR A 6 4.31 9.04 15.56
CA TYR A 6 4.53 8.65 14.18
C TYR A 6 3.37 9.13 13.33
N ILE A 7 3.65 9.90 12.30
CA ILE A 7 2.64 10.39 11.35
C ILE A 7 3.07 10.11 9.93
N THR A 8 2.13 9.68 9.09
CA THR A 8 2.38 9.34 7.70
C THR A 8 1.37 9.99 6.77
N THR A 9 1.79 10.27 5.54
CA THR A 9 0.86 10.38 4.41
C THR A 9 0.65 9.02 3.78
N PRO A 10 -0.37 8.80 2.92
CA PRO A 10 -0.28 7.76 1.90
C PRO A 10 1.00 7.95 1.09
N ILE A 11 1.65 6.86 0.67
CA ILE A 11 2.70 6.95 -0.33
C ILE A 11 2.05 7.20 -1.70
N TYR A 12 2.63 8.11 -2.47
CA TYR A 12 2.02 8.61 -3.70
C TYR A 12 2.40 7.75 -4.90
N TYR A 13 1.43 7.44 -5.75
CA TYR A 13 1.67 6.66 -6.96
C TYR A 13 2.27 7.55 -8.06
N PRO A 14 3.55 7.36 -8.47
CA PRO A 14 4.26 8.27 -9.34
C PRO A 14 3.99 7.97 -10.82
N SER A 15 2.72 7.87 -11.22
CA SER A 15 2.32 7.73 -12.62
C SER A 15 2.34 9.05 -13.39
N ALA A 16 2.35 10.17 -12.69
CA ALA A 16 2.44 11.53 -13.21
C ALA A 16 3.03 12.48 -12.14
N LYS A 17 3.31 13.73 -12.54
CA LYS A 17 3.76 14.77 -11.59
C LYS A 17 2.73 15.04 -10.49
N PRO A 18 3.17 15.50 -9.30
CA PRO A 18 2.27 15.80 -8.19
C PRO A 18 1.25 16.90 -8.56
N HIS A 19 0.09 16.83 -7.92
CA HIS A 19 -1.00 17.81 -8.03
C HIS A 19 -1.46 18.29 -6.65
N MET A 20 -2.42 19.20 -6.62
CA MET A 20 -2.92 19.84 -5.38
C MET A 20 -3.40 18.84 -4.32
N GLY A 21 -3.95 17.69 -4.71
CA GLY A 21 -4.36 16.65 -3.76
C GLY A 21 -3.19 16.09 -2.95
N HIS A 22 -2.04 15.86 -3.59
CA HIS A 22 -0.81 15.44 -2.91
C HIS A 22 -0.28 16.51 -1.96
N ALA A 23 -0.25 17.77 -2.42
CA ALA A 23 0.13 18.91 -1.58
C ALA A 23 -0.77 19.05 -0.35
N TYR A 24 -2.09 18.91 -0.53
CA TYR A 24 -3.07 19.00 0.54
C TYR A 24 -2.83 17.96 1.64
N SER A 25 -2.70 16.68 1.28
CA SER A 25 -2.43 15.61 2.24
C SER A 25 -1.12 15.83 2.99
N SER A 26 -0.07 16.25 2.27
CA SER A 26 1.25 16.50 2.84
C SER A 26 1.25 17.67 3.82
N ILE A 27 0.57 18.78 3.49
CA ILE A 27 0.47 19.97 4.34
C ILE A 27 -0.30 19.65 5.63
N ILE A 28 -1.39 18.88 5.54
CA ILE A 28 -2.15 18.48 6.74
C ILE A 28 -1.28 17.62 7.66
N ALA A 29 -0.57 16.64 7.13
CA ALA A 29 0.33 15.82 7.93
C ALA A 29 1.45 16.65 8.56
N ASP A 30 2.05 17.57 7.81
CA ASP A 30 3.07 18.48 8.31
C ASP A 30 2.56 19.42 9.42
N PHE A 31 1.34 19.90 9.29
CA PHE A 31 0.70 20.68 10.34
C PHE A 31 0.64 19.91 11.66
N PHE A 32 0.17 18.68 11.64
CA PHE A 32 0.12 17.84 12.84
C PHE A 32 1.52 17.48 13.36
N ALA A 33 2.47 17.18 12.46
CA ALA A 33 3.85 16.91 12.84
C ALA A 33 4.47 18.08 13.60
N ARG A 34 4.33 19.32 13.08
CA ARG A 34 4.83 20.54 13.73
C ARG A 34 4.10 20.82 15.04
N PHE A 35 2.78 20.67 15.07
CA PHE A 35 1.99 20.84 16.28
C PHE A 35 2.46 19.90 17.38
N LYS A 36 2.65 18.61 17.06
CA LYS A 36 3.12 17.63 18.03
C LYS A 36 4.56 17.87 18.49
N LYS A 37 5.43 18.39 17.64
CA LYS A 37 6.77 18.84 18.08
C LYS A 37 6.68 19.97 19.12
N ILE A 38 5.80 20.95 18.91
CA ILE A 38 5.56 22.04 19.88
C ILE A 38 4.96 21.51 21.19
N ASP A 39 4.12 20.49 21.10
CA ASP A 39 3.49 19.79 22.22
C ASP A 39 4.46 18.85 22.98
N GLY A 40 5.75 18.83 22.60
CA GLY A 40 6.82 18.12 23.27
C GLY A 40 7.01 16.64 22.90
N TYR A 41 6.39 16.20 21.80
CA TYR A 41 6.58 14.84 21.27
C TYR A 41 7.86 14.71 20.44
N ASN A 42 8.46 13.53 20.49
CA ASN A 42 9.45 13.10 19.52
C ASN A 42 8.71 12.62 18.25
N VAL A 43 8.72 13.45 17.20
CA VAL A 43 7.91 13.22 16.00
C VAL A 43 8.74 12.58 14.89
N TYR A 44 8.23 11.52 14.30
CA TYR A 44 8.71 10.95 13.04
C TYR A 44 7.61 11.09 11.97
N PHE A 45 7.89 11.89 10.93
CA PHE A 45 6.97 12.14 9.83
C PHE A 45 7.48 11.48 8.56
N LEU A 46 6.69 10.53 8.03
CA LEU A 46 6.95 9.78 6.80
C LEU A 46 6.07 10.23 5.66
N THR A 47 6.65 10.37 4.48
CA THR A 47 5.97 10.42 3.19
C THR A 47 6.78 9.64 2.17
N GLY A 48 6.31 9.48 0.93
CA GLY A 48 7.05 8.74 -0.08
C GLY A 48 6.25 8.40 -1.34
N THR A 49 6.79 7.47 -2.14
CA THR A 49 6.21 7.03 -3.40
C THR A 49 6.05 5.51 -3.48
N ASP A 50 4.90 5.08 -4.04
CA ASP A 50 4.58 3.70 -4.38
C ASP A 50 4.90 3.47 -5.87
N GLU A 51 5.99 2.77 -6.16
CA GLU A 51 6.65 2.76 -7.47
C GLU A 51 6.49 1.44 -8.23
N HIS A 52 5.81 0.44 -7.68
CA HIS A 52 5.64 -0.85 -8.30
C HIS A 52 4.28 -0.98 -9.03
N GLY A 53 4.14 -2.06 -9.81
CA GLY A 53 2.88 -2.43 -10.45
C GLY A 53 2.84 -2.24 -11.97
N LEU A 54 1.81 -2.84 -12.57
CA LEU A 54 1.65 -2.90 -14.02
C LEU A 54 1.49 -1.52 -14.67
N LYS A 55 0.80 -0.60 -14.00
CA LYS A 55 0.56 0.74 -14.51
C LYS A 55 1.84 1.56 -14.65
N ILE A 56 2.75 1.45 -13.68
CA ILE A 56 4.09 2.06 -13.77
C ILE A 56 4.89 1.44 -14.91
N GLN A 57 4.93 0.09 -14.97
CA GLN A 57 5.62 -0.61 -16.04
C GLN A 57 5.13 -0.14 -17.41
N ARG A 58 3.81 -0.13 -17.65
CA ARG A 58 3.23 0.36 -18.91
C ARG A 58 3.47 1.85 -19.18
N SER A 59 3.55 2.66 -18.15
CA SER A 59 3.84 4.10 -18.31
C SER A 59 5.28 4.33 -18.72
N ALA A 60 6.21 3.55 -18.22
CA ALA A 60 7.61 3.57 -18.63
C ALA A 60 7.77 3.05 -20.07
N GLU A 61 7.13 1.92 -20.41
CA GLU A 61 7.14 1.34 -21.76
C GLU A 61 6.63 2.33 -22.82
N LYS A 62 5.57 3.10 -22.55
CA LYS A 62 5.06 4.13 -23.46
C LYS A 62 6.06 5.25 -23.77
N LEU A 63 7.02 5.45 -22.89
CA LEU A 63 8.07 6.46 -23.01
C LEU A 63 9.42 5.86 -23.44
N ASP A 64 9.44 4.55 -23.76
CA ASP A 64 10.65 3.79 -24.08
C ASP A 64 11.73 3.92 -22.98
N LYS A 65 11.29 3.82 -21.70
CA LYS A 65 12.14 3.92 -20.51
C LYS A 65 12.13 2.65 -19.68
N ASP A 66 13.22 2.41 -18.98
CA ASP A 66 13.25 1.46 -17.88
C ASP A 66 12.31 1.93 -16.75
N PRO A 67 11.51 1.03 -16.14
CA PRO A 67 10.59 1.42 -15.05
C PRO A 67 11.29 2.10 -13.87
N LYS A 68 12.51 1.69 -13.52
CA LYS A 68 13.28 2.33 -12.43
C LYS A 68 13.69 3.75 -12.80
N GLU A 69 14.17 3.97 -14.01
CA GLU A 69 14.52 5.30 -14.51
C GLU A 69 13.30 6.22 -14.55
N PHE A 70 12.16 5.71 -15.03
CA PHE A 70 10.89 6.45 -15.02
C PHE A 70 10.50 6.85 -13.58
N CYS A 71 10.56 5.91 -12.63
CA CYS A 71 10.28 6.18 -11.22
C CYS A 71 11.26 7.20 -10.63
N ASP A 72 12.55 7.12 -10.94
CA ASP A 72 13.55 8.05 -10.44
C ASP A 72 13.25 9.50 -10.86
N GLU A 73 12.82 9.70 -12.11
CA GLU A 73 12.45 11.03 -12.59
C GLU A 73 11.16 11.55 -11.94
N ILE A 74 10.10 10.73 -11.87
CA ILE A 74 8.81 11.20 -11.36
C ILE A 74 8.85 11.36 -9.85
N SER A 75 9.42 10.41 -9.11
CA SER A 75 9.53 10.49 -7.64
C SER A 75 10.36 11.68 -7.19
N LYS A 76 11.35 12.07 -7.99
CA LYS A 76 12.11 13.30 -7.77
C LYS A 76 11.20 14.53 -7.71
N THR A 77 10.14 14.60 -8.53
CA THR A 77 9.19 15.72 -8.49
C THR A 77 8.37 15.76 -7.21
N PHE A 78 8.06 14.59 -6.61
CA PHE A 78 7.40 14.50 -5.30
C PHE A 78 8.36 14.89 -4.17
N GLU A 79 9.61 14.44 -4.23
CA GLU A 79 10.64 14.87 -3.28
C GLU A 79 10.87 16.38 -3.34
N ASP A 80 10.90 16.98 -4.53
CA ASP A 80 11.03 18.42 -4.70
C ASP A 80 9.79 19.18 -4.22
N LEU A 81 8.59 18.58 -4.30
CA LEU A 81 7.39 19.14 -3.70
C LEU A 81 7.53 19.27 -2.17
N THR A 82 8.12 18.27 -1.48
CA THR A 82 8.33 18.37 -0.03
C THR A 82 9.22 19.55 0.33
N LYS A 83 10.26 19.81 -0.48
CA LYS A 83 11.17 20.95 -0.31
C LYS A 83 10.47 22.28 -0.59
N THR A 84 9.71 22.34 -1.70
CA THR A 84 8.96 23.55 -2.11
C THR A 84 7.94 23.95 -1.05
N LEU A 85 7.27 23.00 -0.44
CA LEU A 85 6.28 23.21 0.63
C LEU A 85 6.93 23.34 2.01
N ASN A 86 8.26 23.22 2.11
CA ASN A 86 9.00 23.25 3.37
C ASN A 86 8.43 22.26 4.41
N LEU A 87 8.14 21.04 3.98
CA LEU A 87 7.63 19.98 4.86
C LEU A 87 8.70 19.54 5.84
N SER A 88 8.29 19.17 7.04
CA SER A 88 9.18 18.71 8.11
C SER A 88 9.34 17.18 8.18
N ASN A 89 9.10 16.50 7.05
CA ASN A 89 9.24 15.04 6.99
C ASN A 89 10.66 14.59 7.32
N ASN A 90 10.74 13.52 8.10
CA ASN A 90 12.00 12.91 8.52
C ASN A 90 12.54 11.93 7.47
N ASP A 91 11.62 11.32 6.71
CA ASP A 91 11.97 10.35 5.68
C ASP A 91 11.06 10.51 4.45
N PHE A 92 11.62 10.11 3.30
CA PHE A 92 10.91 9.97 2.03
C PHE A 92 11.18 8.56 1.53
N ILE A 93 10.24 7.64 1.81
CA ILE A 93 10.38 6.23 1.42
C ILE A 93 10.00 6.01 -0.03
N ARG A 94 10.77 5.19 -0.73
CA ARG A 94 10.44 4.70 -2.08
C ARG A 94 10.33 3.18 -2.04
N THR A 95 9.28 2.60 -2.60
CA THR A 95 9.12 1.13 -2.57
C THR A 95 10.19 0.41 -3.39
N THR A 96 10.91 1.10 -4.27
CA THR A 96 12.07 0.58 -5.00
C THR A 96 13.37 0.55 -4.20
N GLU A 97 13.43 1.09 -3.00
CA GLU A 97 14.62 1.03 -2.14
C GLU A 97 14.87 -0.36 -1.58
N ASP A 98 16.13 -0.74 -1.45
CA ASP A 98 16.49 -2.07 -0.95
C ASP A 98 16.00 -2.32 0.48
N ARG A 99 16.01 -1.29 1.36
CA ARG A 99 15.47 -1.39 2.71
C ARG A 99 13.98 -1.78 2.71
N HIS A 100 13.22 -1.28 1.74
CA HIS A 100 11.80 -1.63 1.60
C HIS A 100 11.64 -3.06 1.06
N LYS A 101 12.36 -3.43 0.00
CA LYS A 101 12.32 -4.78 -0.57
C LYS A 101 12.65 -5.85 0.46
N VAL A 102 13.69 -5.63 1.26
CA VAL A 102 14.08 -6.52 2.35
C VAL A 102 12.96 -6.65 3.39
N SER A 103 12.31 -5.56 3.75
CA SER A 103 11.18 -5.57 4.69
C SER A 103 9.99 -6.38 4.15
N VAL A 104 9.63 -6.17 2.88
CA VAL A 104 8.54 -6.89 2.21
C VAL A 104 8.83 -8.39 2.16
N GLN A 105 10.04 -8.77 1.75
CA GLN A 105 10.43 -10.18 1.66
C GLN A 105 10.49 -10.85 3.04
N ASN A 106 10.89 -10.13 4.06
CA ASN A 106 10.89 -10.64 5.43
C ASN A 106 9.47 -10.87 5.94
N LEU A 107 8.57 -9.90 5.72
CA LEU A 107 7.15 -10.04 6.07
C LEU A 107 6.51 -11.21 5.32
N TRP A 108 6.80 -11.36 4.02
CA TRP A 108 6.36 -12.51 3.24
C TRP A 108 6.76 -13.83 3.88
N ASN A 109 8.05 -13.99 4.21
CA ASN A 109 8.56 -15.22 4.82
C ASN A 109 7.89 -15.53 6.15
N ILE A 110 7.59 -14.51 6.97
CA ILE A 110 6.86 -14.70 8.24
C ILE A 110 5.45 -15.19 7.97
N LEU A 111 4.72 -14.58 7.04
CA LEU A 111 3.35 -14.96 6.70
C LEU A 111 3.29 -16.37 6.08
N GLU A 112 4.23 -16.71 5.22
CA GLU A 112 4.31 -18.03 4.59
C GLU A 112 4.65 -19.13 5.62
N ASN A 113 5.64 -18.89 6.48
CA ASN A 113 6.00 -19.81 7.57
C ASN A 113 4.85 -20.04 8.56
N ASN A 114 4.02 -19.02 8.78
CA ASN A 114 2.83 -19.10 9.62
C ASN A 114 1.61 -19.67 8.85
N LYS A 115 1.79 -20.12 7.60
CA LYS A 115 0.72 -20.67 6.74
C LYS A 115 -0.43 -19.68 6.50
N GLN A 116 -0.14 -18.38 6.56
CA GLN A 116 -1.10 -17.32 6.26
C GLN A 116 -1.15 -16.98 4.77
N ILE A 117 -0.21 -17.50 3.98
CA ILE A 117 -0.17 -17.38 2.52
C ILE A 117 -0.27 -18.78 1.91
N TYR A 118 -1.04 -18.92 0.84
CA TYR A 118 -1.19 -20.15 0.07
C TYR A 118 -1.31 -19.87 -1.44
N LEU A 119 -0.86 -20.78 -2.27
CA LEU A 119 -0.97 -20.70 -3.73
C LEU A 119 -2.35 -21.20 -4.18
N SER A 120 -3.01 -20.44 -5.05
CA SER A 120 -4.28 -20.84 -5.68
C SER A 120 -4.42 -20.23 -7.07
N LYS A 121 -5.41 -20.69 -7.82
CA LYS A 121 -5.80 -20.09 -9.10
C LYS A 121 -6.86 -19.04 -8.84
N TYR A 122 -6.69 -17.89 -9.44
CA TYR A 122 -7.67 -16.82 -9.46
C TYR A 122 -8.18 -16.62 -10.89
N SER A 123 -9.47 -16.49 -11.05
CA SER A 123 -10.11 -16.08 -12.29
C SER A 123 -11.11 -14.96 -11.98
N GLY A 124 -11.09 -13.90 -12.79
CA GLY A 124 -11.98 -12.75 -12.61
C GLY A 124 -11.76 -11.67 -13.65
N TRP A 125 -12.64 -10.68 -13.63
CA TRP A 125 -12.53 -9.49 -14.46
C TRP A 125 -11.51 -8.53 -13.86
N TYR A 126 -10.42 -8.26 -14.57
CA TYR A 126 -9.34 -7.38 -14.11
C TYR A 126 -9.34 -6.07 -14.87
N SER A 127 -9.32 -4.96 -14.14
CA SER A 127 -9.06 -3.63 -14.71
C SER A 127 -7.61 -3.22 -14.47
N VAL A 128 -6.90 -2.96 -15.56
CA VAL A 128 -5.51 -2.47 -15.49
C VAL A 128 -5.45 -1.03 -14.99
N SER A 129 -6.47 -0.22 -15.29
CA SER A 129 -6.51 1.19 -14.84
C SER A 129 -6.78 1.33 -13.35
N ASP A 130 -7.60 0.42 -12.79
CA ASP A 130 -7.96 0.43 -11.38
C ASP A 130 -7.03 -0.46 -10.55
N GLU A 131 -6.20 -1.28 -11.24
CA GLU A 131 -5.38 -2.32 -10.65
C GLU A 131 -6.17 -3.25 -9.71
N ALA A 132 -7.42 -3.55 -10.09
CA ALA A 132 -8.39 -4.27 -9.28
C ALA A 132 -9.09 -5.39 -10.05
N PHE A 133 -9.46 -6.42 -9.31
CA PHE A 133 -10.36 -7.47 -9.80
C PHE A 133 -11.80 -7.19 -9.41
N TYR A 134 -12.70 -7.58 -10.28
CA TYR A 134 -14.15 -7.45 -10.12
C TYR A 134 -14.81 -8.81 -10.29
N ASN A 135 -15.86 -9.05 -9.52
CA ASN A 135 -16.72 -10.21 -9.70
C ASN A 135 -17.68 -9.97 -10.89
N GLU A 136 -18.36 -11.03 -11.37
CA GLU A 136 -19.30 -10.92 -12.49
C GLU A 136 -20.46 -9.93 -12.20
N ASP A 137 -20.89 -9.82 -10.96
CA ASP A 137 -21.92 -8.90 -10.48
C ASP A 137 -21.48 -7.42 -10.36
N GLU A 138 -20.19 -7.16 -10.47
CA GLU A 138 -19.59 -5.82 -10.44
C GLU A 138 -19.23 -5.29 -11.84
N VAL A 139 -19.57 -6.06 -12.90
CA VAL A 139 -19.20 -5.78 -14.29
C VAL A 139 -20.45 -5.68 -15.15
N GLU A 140 -20.48 -4.70 -16.06
CA GLU A 140 -21.52 -4.54 -17.07
C GLU A 140 -20.95 -4.48 -18.47
N GLU A 141 -21.80 -4.72 -19.48
CA GLU A 141 -21.44 -4.55 -20.88
C GLU A 141 -21.81 -3.13 -21.35
N LYS A 142 -20.81 -2.41 -21.89
CA LYS A 142 -20.99 -1.06 -22.40
C LYS A 142 -20.19 -0.87 -23.69
N ASP A 143 -20.84 -0.40 -24.74
CA ASP A 143 -20.21 -0.14 -26.06
C ASP A 143 -19.41 -1.36 -26.61
N GLY A 144 -19.89 -2.59 -26.35
CA GLY A 144 -19.25 -3.84 -26.82
C GLY A 144 -18.04 -4.27 -26.01
N SER A 145 -17.79 -3.67 -24.86
CA SER A 145 -16.74 -4.04 -23.92
C SER A 145 -17.30 -4.26 -22.53
N LYS A 146 -16.69 -5.17 -21.76
CA LYS A 146 -16.97 -5.29 -20.33
C LYS A 146 -16.28 -4.18 -19.56
N VAL A 147 -17.02 -3.52 -18.66
CA VAL A 147 -16.52 -2.43 -17.83
C VAL A 147 -16.92 -2.62 -16.38
N SER A 148 -16.11 -2.10 -15.47
CA SER A 148 -16.44 -2.04 -14.05
C SER A 148 -17.61 -1.08 -13.81
N MET A 149 -18.61 -1.51 -13.08
CA MET A 149 -19.77 -0.67 -12.70
C MET A 149 -19.38 0.51 -11.79
N SER A 150 -18.29 0.35 -11.02
CA SER A 150 -17.87 1.38 -10.06
C SER A 150 -17.03 2.50 -10.68
N SER A 151 -16.14 2.16 -11.64
CA SER A 151 -15.19 3.11 -12.23
C SER A 151 -15.46 3.39 -13.71
N GLY A 152 -16.23 2.53 -14.39
CA GLY A 152 -16.38 2.55 -15.83
C GLY A 152 -15.14 2.10 -16.62
N SER A 153 -14.14 1.57 -15.95
CA SER A 153 -12.89 1.10 -16.55
C SER A 153 -13.10 -0.21 -17.28
N ILE A 154 -12.44 -0.37 -18.44
CA ILE A 154 -12.45 -1.62 -19.20
C ILE A 154 -11.84 -2.73 -18.35
N VAL A 155 -12.50 -3.89 -18.36
CA VAL A 155 -12.05 -5.09 -17.66
C VAL A 155 -11.87 -6.23 -18.66
N GLU A 156 -10.86 -7.07 -18.40
CA GLU A 156 -10.53 -8.25 -19.19
C GLU A 156 -10.61 -9.48 -18.28
N TRP A 157 -11.10 -10.62 -18.81
CA TRP A 157 -11.10 -11.87 -18.07
C TRP A 157 -9.68 -12.41 -17.96
N VAL A 158 -9.22 -12.57 -16.73
CA VAL A 158 -7.88 -13.09 -16.42
C VAL A 158 -8.03 -14.36 -15.59
N GLU A 159 -7.30 -15.39 -15.96
CA GLU A 159 -7.09 -16.58 -15.15
C GLU A 159 -5.61 -16.70 -14.83
N GLU A 160 -5.26 -16.57 -13.56
CA GLU A 160 -3.89 -16.47 -13.10
C GLU A 160 -3.69 -17.30 -11.82
N GLU A 161 -2.53 -17.94 -11.71
CA GLU A 161 -2.05 -18.49 -10.45
C GLU A 161 -1.52 -17.35 -9.57
N SER A 162 -1.96 -17.30 -8.34
CA SER A 162 -1.60 -16.24 -7.39
C SER A 162 -1.46 -16.79 -5.98
N PHE A 163 -0.61 -16.17 -5.19
CA PHE A 163 -0.59 -16.37 -3.75
C PHE A 163 -1.69 -15.53 -3.09
N PHE A 164 -2.40 -16.15 -2.13
CA PHE A 164 -3.47 -15.53 -1.38
C PHE A 164 -3.10 -15.42 0.09
N PHE A 165 -3.35 -14.26 0.68
CA PHE A 165 -3.31 -14.05 2.12
C PHE A 165 -4.69 -14.39 2.71
N LYS A 166 -4.72 -15.20 3.77
CA LYS A 166 -5.94 -15.67 4.44
C LYS A 166 -6.60 -14.57 5.26
N LEU A 167 -7.01 -13.49 4.60
CA LEU A 167 -7.65 -12.35 5.26
C LEU A 167 -8.97 -12.74 5.93
N SER A 168 -9.67 -13.75 5.41
CA SER A 168 -10.91 -14.26 5.99
C SER A 168 -10.74 -14.79 7.44
N GLU A 169 -9.56 -15.33 7.77
CA GLU A 169 -9.26 -15.78 9.14
C GLU A 169 -9.10 -14.62 10.15
N TRP A 170 -8.96 -13.37 9.67
CA TRP A 170 -8.73 -12.19 10.48
C TRP A 170 -10.00 -11.41 10.86
N GLU A 171 -11.18 -11.81 10.36
CA GLU A 171 -12.44 -11.13 10.66
C GLU A 171 -12.69 -11.03 12.17
N LYS A 172 -12.72 -12.17 12.86
CA LYS A 172 -12.94 -12.18 14.30
C LYS A 172 -11.82 -11.50 15.10
N PRO A 173 -10.52 -11.77 14.86
CA PRO A 173 -9.42 -11.06 15.52
C PRO A 173 -9.51 -9.54 15.39
N LEU A 174 -9.84 -9.03 14.20
CA LEU A 174 -9.98 -7.58 13.98
C LEU A 174 -11.18 -6.99 14.73
N LEU A 175 -12.32 -7.66 14.72
CA LEU A 175 -13.49 -7.20 15.46
C LEU A 175 -13.24 -7.16 16.96
N ASP A 176 -12.61 -8.22 17.53
CA ASP A 176 -12.24 -8.28 18.94
C ASP A 176 -11.24 -7.15 19.29
N PHE A 177 -10.26 -6.88 18.40
CA PHE A 177 -9.29 -5.80 18.58
C PHE A 177 -9.97 -4.42 18.57
N TYR A 178 -10.88 -4.14 17.64
CA TYR A 178 -11.59 -2.86 17.57
C TYR A 178 -12.55 -2.63 18.73
N GLU A 179 -13.09 -3.69 19.31
CA GLU A 179 -13.91 -3.61 20.52
C GLU A 179 -13.07 -3.23 21.74
N GLN A 180 -11.88 -3.82 21.87
CA GLN A 180 -10.95 -3.54 22.97
C GLN A 180 -10.26 -2.19 22.84
N ASN A 181 -10.04 -1.71 21.60
CA ASN A 181 -9.30 -0.51 21.28
C ASN A 181 -10.17 0.53 20.55
N LYS A 182 -11.15 1.10 21.27
CA LYS A 182 -12.18 1.99 20.68
C LYS A 182 -11.62 3.25 20.01
N ASN A 183 -10.43 3.69 20.42
CA ASN A 183 -9.76 4.89 19.87
C ASN A 183 -8.77 4.57 18.75
N PHE A 184 -8.62 3.31 18.34
CA PHE A 184 -7.70 2.91 17.27
C PHE A 184 -8.11 3.49 15.90
N ILE A 185 -9.42 3.59 15.65
CA ILE A 185 -9.96 4.22 14.44
C ILE A 185 -10.79 5.43 14.85
N LEU A 186 -10.42 6.61 14.33
CA LEU A 186 -11.10 7.88 14.55
C LEU A 186 -11.36 8.59 13.22
N PRO A 187 -12.43 9.39 13.10
CA PRO A 187 -13.52 9.57 14.05
C PRO A 187 -14.45 8.34 14.09
N GLU A 188 -15.41 8.33 15.02
CA GLU A 188 -16.35 7.22 15.25
C GLU A 188 -17.10 6.79 13.97
N SER A 189 -17.45 7.74 13.09
CA SER A 189 -18.08 7.43 11.80
C SER A 189 -17.20 6.49 10.95
N ARG A 190 -15.89 6.73 10.88
CA ARG A 190 -14.95 5.88 10.15
C ARG A 190 -14.75 4.52 10.82
N ARG A 191 -14.74 4.51 12.15
CA ARG A 191 -14.71 3.25 12.91
C ARG A 191 -15.93 2.38 12.58
N ASN A 192 -17.11 2.97 12.54
CA ASN A 192 -18.35 2.26 12.21
C ASN A 192 -18.35 1.72 10.77
N GLU A 193 -17.84 2.48 9.81
CA GLU A 193 -17.65 2.01 8.42
C GLU A 193 -16.73 0.79 8.35
N VAL A 194 -15.55 0.86 8.99
CA VAL A 194 -14.59 -0.25 9.00
C VAL A 194 -15.18 -1.50 9.68
N ILE A 195 -15.83 -1.34 10.83
CA ILE A 195 -16.47 -2.45 11.53
C ILE A 195 -17.58 -3.07 10.68
N SER A 196 -18.38 -2.25 10.01
CA SER A 196 -19.44 -2.72 9.11
C SER A 196 -18.85 -3.51 7.93
N PHE A 197 -17.77 -2.99 7.34
CA PHE A 197 -17.05 -3.67 6.26
C PHE A 197 -16.51 -5.03 6.71
N VAL A 198 -15.82 -5.09 7.87
CA VAL A 198 -15.28 -6.36 8.38
C VAL A 198 -16.39 -7.35 8.68
N LYS A 199 -17.51 -6.91 9.28
CA LYS A 199 -18.69 -7.73 9.57
C LYS A 199 -19.43 -8.24 8.33
N SER A 200 -19.26 -7.61 7.17
CA SER A 200 -19.86 -8.10 5.93
C SER A 200 -19.20 -9.37 5.37
N GLY A 201 -18.12 -9.81 6.01
CA GLY A 201 -17.32 -10.98 5.63
C GLY A 201 -16.06 -10.60 4.85
N LEU A 202 -14.90 -10.97 5.36
CA LEU A 202 -13.62 -10.78 4.69
C LEU A 202 -13.36 -11.95 3.72
N LYS A 203 -12.83 -11.62 2.54
CA LYS A 203 -12.37 -12.61 1.55
C LYS A 203 -10.85 -12.65 1.52
N ASP A 204 -10.29 -13.81 1.20
CA ASP A 204 -8.84 -13.95 1.05
C ASP A 204 -8.33 -13.03 -0.07
N LEU A 205 -7.20 -12.40 0.20
CA LEU A 205 -6.64 -11.37 -0.65
C LEU A 205 -5.50 -11.92 -1.51
N SER A 206 -5.61 -11.77 -2.84
CA SER A 206 -4.52 -12.08 -3.74
C SER A 206 -3.36 -11.09 -3.54
N VAL A 207 -2.18 -11.61 -3.20
CA VAL A 207 -0.99 -10.84 -2.79
C VAL A 207 0.21 -11.02 -3.70
N SER A 208 0.04 -11.66 -4.87
CA SER A 208 1.08 -11.77 -5.89
C SER A 208 0.55 -11.66 -7.31
N ARG A 209 1.44 -11.43 -8.28
CA ARG A 209 1.14 -11.41 -9.72
C ARG A 209 2.27 -12.04 -10.53
N LYS A 210 1.88 -12.67 -11.66
CA LYS A 210 2.78 -13.16 -12.72
C LYS A 210 2.72 -12.32 -14.00
N THR A 211 1.66 -11.57 -14.19
CA THR A 211 1.37 -10.83 -15.43
C THR A 211 2.32 -9.67 -15.70
N PHE A 212 3.09 -9.25 -14.71
CA PHE A 212 4.14 -8.24 -14.84
C PHE A 212 5.34 -8.57 -13.94
N SER A 213 6.47 -7.94 -14.22
CA SER A 213 7.74 -8.22 -13.51
C SER A 213 8.24 -7.07 -12.63
N TRP A 214 7.64 -5.89 -12.75
CA TRP A 214 8.04 -4.71 -12.00
C TRP A 214 7.43 -4.70 -10.60
N GLY A 215 8.17 -5.19 -9.63
CA GLY A 215 7.75 -5.34 -8.23
C GLY A 215 8.80 -6.07 -7.39
N VAL A 216 8.51 -6.23 -6.10
CA VAL A 216 9.34 -7.04 -5.20
C VAL A 216 9.15 -8.52 -5.51
N LYS A 217 10.23 -9.23 -5.79
CA LYS A 217 10.15 -10.68 -6.06
C LYS A 217 9.70 -11.45 -4.83
N VAL A 218 8.81 -12.42 -5.05
CA VAL A 218 8.43 -13.39 -4.02
C VAL A 218 9.63 -14.27 -3.68
N PRO A 219 10.01 -14.39 -2.39
CA PRO A 219 11.25 -15.10 -2.01
C PRO A 219 11.28 -16.58 -2.41
N THR A 220 10.12 -17.22 -2.50
CA THR A 220 9.98 -18.67 -2.77
C THR A 220 9.61 -18.98 -4.22
N ASP A 221 9.27 -17.96 -5.03
CA ASP A 221 8.94 -18.14 -6.46
C ASP A 221 9.24 -16.88 -7.27
N ASP A 222 10.36 -16.85 -7.98
CA ASP A 222 10.83 -15.72 -8.80
C ASP A 222 9.88 -15.36 -9.96
N ASN A 223 8.92 -16.23 -10.32
CA ASN A 223 7.93 -15.92 -11.35
C ASN A 223 6.84 -14.97 -10.84
N HIS A 224 6.72 -14.82 -9.53
CA HIS A 224 5.79 -13.90 -8.90
C HIS A 224 6.46 -12.63 -8.40
N VAL A 225 5.72 -11.54 -8.46
CA VAL A 225 6.02 -10.32 -7.71
C VAL A 225 4.97 -10.13 -6.61
N VAL A 226 5.39 -9.62 -5.47
CA VAL A 226 4.49 -9.24 -4.38
C VAL A 226 3.56 -8.14 -4.87
N TYR A 227 2.26 -8.27 -4.62
CA TYR A 227 1.27 -7.37 -5.16
C TYR A 227 0.79 -6.36 -4.12
N VAL A 228 0.68 -5.21 -4.61
CA VAL A 228 0.16 -3.91 -4.17
C VAL A 228 0.03 -3.73 -2.65
N TRP A 229 -0.93 -4.38 -1.98
CA TRP A 229 -1.20 -4.09 -0.57
C TRP A 229 -0.11 -4.58 0.37
N LEU A 230 0.44 -5.78 0.14
CA LEU A 230 1.52 -6.30 0.96
C LEU A 230 2.82 -5.54 0.70
N ASP A 231 3.08 -5.16 -0.54
CA ASP A 231 4.20 -4.30 -0.91
C ASP A 231 3.99 -2.89 -0.34
N ALA A 232 2.99 -2.18 -0.81
CA ALA A 232 2.78 -0.77 -0.47
C ALA A 232 2.65 -0.51 1.04
N LEU A 233 1.83 -1.29 1.77
CA LEU A 233 1.61 -1.04 3.20
C LEU A 233 2.83 -1.32 4.08
N THR A 234 3.73 -2.18 3.62
CA THR A 234 4.99 -2.45 4.35
C THR A 234 5.90 -1.23 4.43
N ASN A 235 5.68 -0.18 3.61
CA ASN A 235 6.46 1.06 3.70
C ASN A 235 6.46 1.67 5.11
N TYR A 236 5.32 1.61 5.80
CA TYR A 236 5.16 2.15 7.15
C TYR A 236 6.04 1.45 8.18
N LEU A 237 6.37 0.19 7.95
CA LEU A 237 7.29 -0.59 8.79
C LEU A 237 8.74 -0.43 8.34
N SER A 238 9.00 -0.46 7.02
CA SER A 238 10.36 -0.39 6.48
C SER A 238 11.04 0.94 6.78
N SER A 239 10.30 2.05 6.85
CA SER A 239 10.81 3.35 7.30
C SER A 239 11.28 3.34 8.76
N LEU A 240 10.68 2.49 9.61
CA LEU A 240 11.07 2.25 10.99
C LEU A 240 12.15 1.16 11.14
N LYS A 241 12.82 0.81 10.02
CA LYS A 241 13.91 -0.18 9.95
C LYS A 241 13.50 -1.62 10.24
N TYR A 242 12.23 -1.97 10.04
CA TYR A 242 11.81 -3.36 10.06
C TYR A 242 12.64 -4.19 9.04
N PRO A 243 13.11 -5.40 9.36
CA PRO A 243 12.80 -6.25 10.50
C PRO A 243 13.75 -6.09 11.72
N CYS A 244 14.38 -4.94 11.89
CA CYS A 244 15.28 -4.72 13.02
C CYS A 244 14.45 -4.56 14.31
N LEU A 245 14.49 -5.56 15.19
CA LEU A 245 13.70 -5.67 16.42
C LEU A 245 13.88 -4.51 17.42
N LEU A 246 14.94 -3.71 17.28
CA LEU A 246 15.22 -2.59 18.18
C LEU A 246 14.23 -1.43 18.07
N TYR A 247 13.45 -1.37 16.98
CA TYR A 247 12.46 -0.30 16.76
C TYR A 247 11.00 -0.75 16.86
N THR A 248 10.74 -2.05 16.74
CA THR A 248 9.37 -2.59 16.76
C THR A 248 8.83 -2.82 18.18
N SER A 249 9.69 -2.99 19.18
CA SER A 249 9.25 -3.19 20.55
C SER A 249 8.72 -1.92 21.20
N ASP A 250 9.27 -0.75 20.87
CA ASP A 250 8.85 0.53 21.48
C ASP A 250 7.65 1.17 20.76
N ALA A 251 7.36 0.77 19.51
CA ALA A 251 6.22 1.30 18.76
C ALA A 251 4.95 0.47 18.89
N ALA A 252 5.05 -0.78 19.36
CA ALA A 252 3.92 -1.68 19.56
C ALA A 252 3.39 -1.71 21.01
N ASP A 253 4.16 -1.18 21.97
CA ASP A 253 3.80 -1.16 23.39
C ASP A 253 3.18 0.18 23.85
N GLU A 254 2.98 1.15 22.96
CA GLU A 254 2.29 2.42 23.19
C GLU A 254 1.13 2.60 22.18
#